data_6aeb65d122ea44dace01f90bcf643a41
#
_entry.id   6aeb65d122ea44dace01f90bcf643a41
#
_cell.length_a   1.000
_cell.length_b   1.000
_cell.length_c   1.000
_cell.angle_alpha   90.00
_cell.angle_beta   90.00
_cell.angle_gamma   90.00
#
_symmetry.space_group_name_H-M   'P 1'
#
loop_
_entity.id
_entity.type
_entity.pdbx_description
1 polymer ?
#
loop_
_entity_poly.entity_id
_entity_poly.type
_entity_poly.pdbx_seq_one_letter_code
_entity_poly.pdbx_strand_id
1 'polypeptide(L)'
;TGTYTVTTDGDFELIYSYGSGNCLTSDTVVITVHPLPSVNAGSDVEFCIDEGMQLVTGSPAGGAWTGVGLTSTSGDFDPLLAGVGTHTLYYSYTNSNFCSNVDSMLVTVNPLPTVDAGNDTILCNQPGAVQFNGTPAGGTWTGPNMNPAGEFDPTGVGIFDAVYSFTDPNGCTN
;
A
#
# COMPACT_ATOMS: atom_id res chain seq x y z
N THR A 1 25.34 -1.15 44.24
CA THR A 1 24.82 -0.96 42.88
C THR A 1 23.54 -1.78 42.74
N GLY A 2 22.38 -1.09 42.66
CA GLY A 2 21.08 -1.72 42.42
C GLY A 2 20.68 -1.56 40.96
N THR A 3 20.19 -2.63 40.32
CA THR A 3 19.53 -2.59 39.01
C THR A 3 18.03 -2.52 39.25
N TYR A 4 17.37 -1.52 38.67
CA TYR A 4 15.93 -1.41 38.69
C TYR A 4 15.36 -1.68 37.30
N THR A 5 14.40 -2.60 37.21
CA THR A 5 13.72 -2.90 35.94
C THR A 5 12.34 -2.27 35.99
N VAL A 6 12.08 -1.36 35.03
CA VAL A 6 10.78 -0.70 34.90
C VAL A 6 9.87 -1.60 34.06
N THR A 7 8.73 -1.98 34.64
CA THR A 7 7.71 -2.84 33.98
C THR A 7 6.38 -2.13 33.73
N THR A 8 6.21 -0.92 34.31
CA THR A 8 5.01 -0.11 34.20
C THR A 8 5.38 1.35 34.02
N ASP A 9 4.48 2.15 33.43
CA ASP A 9 4.58 3.62 33.37
C ASP A 9 4.18 4.24 34.70
N GLY A 10 4.64 5.45 34.95
CA GLY A 10 4.38 6.24 36.16
C GLY A 10 5.62 6.83 36.79
N ASP A 11 5.46 7.45 37.97
CA ASP A 11 6.53 8.05 38.75
C ASP A 11 7.05 7.06 39.79
N PHE A 12 8.37 6.89 39.79
CA PHE A 12 9.08 5.98 40.70
C PHE A 12 10.05 6.78 41.55
N GLU A 13 9.84 6.75 42.85
CA GLU A 13 10.74 7.35 43.83
C GLU A 13 11.80 6.33 44.24
N LEU A 14 13.07 6.67 43.99
CA LEU A 14 14.22 5.87 44.43
C LEU A 14 14.92 6.61 45.54
N ILE A 15 15.04 5.94 46.69
CA ILE A 15 15.67 6.49 47.90
C ILE A 15 17.04 5.83 48.06
N TYR A 16 18.09 6.63 48.04
CA TYR A 16 19.41 6.21 48.45
C TYR A 16 19.68 6.59 49.90
N SER A 17 20.05 5.60 50.70
CA SER A 17 20.33 5.82 52.12
C SER A 17 21.77 5.38 52.42
N TYR A 18 22.47 6.18 53.18
CA TYR A 18 23.82 5.92 53.67
C TYR A 18 23.94 6.13 55.17
N GLY A 19 24.64 5.19 55.85
CA GLY A 19 24.82 5.26 57.30
C GLY A 19 24.14 4.08 58.03
N SER A 20 24.18 4.13 59.33
CA SER A 20 23.55 3.10 60.20
C SER A 20 23.03 3.71 61.50
N GLY A 21 21.94 3.15 62.07
CA GLY A 21 21.34 3.61 63.32
C GLY A 21 20.90 5.08 63.27
N ASN A 22 21.27 5.86 64.26
CA ASN A 22 20.87 7.30 64.35
C ASN A 22 21.67 8.23 63.42
N CYS A 23 22.61 7.70 62.63
CA CYS A 23 23.42 8.44 61.64
C CYS A 23 23.05 8.09 60.22
N LEU A 24 21.81 7.73 59.94
CA LEU A 24 21.28 7.47 58.60
C LEU A 24 20.96 8.81 57.91
N THR A 25 21.44 8.99 56.71
CA THR A 25 21.07 10.06 55.80
C THR A 25 20.54 9.46 54.50
N SER A 26 19.55 10.13 53.86
CA SER A 26 18.98 9.65 52.59
C SER A 26 18.74 10.82 51.65
N ASP A 27 18.79 10.50 50.35
CA ASP A 27 18.45 11.38 49.25
C ASP A 27 17.50 10.65 48.30
N THR A 28 16.70 11.38 47.55
CA THR A 28 15.62 10.84 46.72
C THR A 28 15.71 11.36 45.31
N VAL A 29 15.53 10.44 44.34
CA VAL A 29 15.36 10.79 42.92
C VAL A 29 14.03 10.24 42.42
N VAL A 30 13.28 11.04 41.67
CA VAL A 30 12.05 10.64 41.00
C VAL A 30 12.38 10.33 39.53
N ILE A 31 11.98 9.15 39.07
CA ILE A 31 12.09 8.72 37.69
C ILE A 31 10.67 8.63 37.13
N THR A 32 10.37 9.47 36.13
CA THR A 32 9.11 9.40 35.39
C THR A 32 9.24 8.53 34.16
N VAL A 33 8.42 7.50 34.06
CA VAL A 33 8.36 6.59 32.90
C VAL A 33 7.06 6.85 32.14
N HIS A 34 7.21 7.25 30.89
CA HIS A 34 6.07 7.53 30.03
C HIS A 34 5.69 6.32 29.18
N PRO A 35 4.37 6.10 28.91
CA PRO A 35 3.92 5.05 28.04
C PRO A 35 4.36 5.29 26.58
N LEU A 36 4.54 4.21 25.84
CA LEU A 36 4.72 4.29 24.38
C LEU A 36 3.44 4.79 23.72
N PRO A 37 3.53 5.60 22.66
CA PRO A 37 2.36 5.98 21.88
C PRO A 37 1.71 4.76 21.22
N SER A 38 0.37 4.77 21.13
CA SER A 38 -0.34 3.82 20.27
C SER A 38 -0.18 4.27 18.82
N VAL A 39 0.40 3.42 17.99
CA VAL A 39 0.66 3.69 16.57
C VAL A 39 -0.12 2.68 15.74
N ASN A 40 -0.68 3.13 14.62
CA ASN A 40 -1.43 2.29 13.69
C ASN A 40 -1.08 2.71 12.25
N ALA A 41 -0.54 1.79 11.48
CA ALA A 41 -0.19 1.97 10.07
C ALA A 41 -1.41 1.85 9.13
N GLY A 42 -2.57 1.42 9.64
CA GLY A 42 -3.75 1.14 8.83
C GLY A 42 -3.85 -0.35 8.43
N SER A 43 -4.86 -0.65 7.62
CA SER A 43 -5.08 -2.00 7.08
C SER A 43 -4.23 -2.23 5.83
N ASP A 44 -3.92 -3.49 5.54
CA ASP A 44 -3.29 -3.90 4.30
C ASP A 44 -4.11 -3.45 3.10
N VAL A 45 -3.41 -3.06 2.01
CA VAL A 45 -4.02 -2.54 0.77
C VAL A 45 -3.40 -3.19 -0.46
N GLU A 46 -4.14 -3.14 -1.56
CA GLU A 46 -3.69 -3.64 -2.86
C GLU A 46 -3.85 -2.55 -3.92
N PHE A 47 -2.88 -2.47 -4.82
CA PHE A 47 -2.87 -1.52 -5.94
C PHE A 47 -2.45 -2.25 -7.22
N CYS A 48 -2.89 -1.75 -8.37
CA CYS A 48 -2.32 -2.15 -9.65
C CYS A 48 -1.03 -1.37 -9.92
N ILE A 49 -0.09 -1.97 -10.65
CA ILE A 49 1.22 -1.35 -10.91
C ILE A 49 1.13 -0.01 -11.64
N ASP A 50 0.03 0.25 -12.36
CA ASP A 50 -0.20 1.45 -13.17
C ASP A 50 -1.13 2.49 -12.51
N GLU A 51 -1.58 2.25 -11.28
CA GLU A 51 -2.51 3.17 -10.58
C GLU A 51 -1.92 4.54 -10.24
N GLY A 52 -0.66 4.80 -10.51
CA GLY A 52 -0.03 6.05 -10.15
C GLY A 52 0.15 6.23 -8.63
N MET A 53 0.48 7.45 -8.20
CA MET A 53 0.76 7.71 -6.79
C MET A 53 -0.46 7.56 -5.88
N GLN A 54 -0.30 6.79 -4.80
CA GLN A 54 -1.29 6.52 -3.77
C GLN A 54 -0.85 7.12 -2.44
N LEU A 55 -1.80 7.49 -1.57
CA LEU A 55 -1.49 8.01 -0.24
C LEU A 55 -1.85 6.98 0.83
N VAL A 56 -0.86 6.50 1.57
CA VAL A 56 -1.06 5.71 2.79
C VAL A 56 -1.06 6.63 4.02
N THR A 57 -1.93 6.33 4.98
CA THR A 57 -2.11 7.18 6.17
C THR A 57 -1.96 6.39 7.44
N GLY A 58 -1.22 6.94 8.42
CA GLY A 58 -1.03 6.36 9.74
C GLY A 58 -1.58 7.24 10.86
N SER A 59 -1.74 6.67 12.01
CA SER A 59 -2.22 7.34 13.22
C SER A 59 -1.28 7.06 14.40
N PRO A 60 -0.99 8.09 15.27
CA PRO A 60 -1.40 9.50 15.20
C PRO A 60 -0.80 10.24 14.01
N ALA A 61 -1.43 11.34 13.57
CA ALA A 61 -0.89 12.17 12.50
C ALA A 61 0.47 12.79 12.88
N GLY A 62 1.35 13.01 11.87
CA GLY A 62 2.68 13.61 12.07
C GLY A 62 3.80 12.60 12.30
N GLY A 63 3.54 11.31 12.15
CA GLY A 63 4.57 10.29 12.06
C GLY A 63 5.26 10.26 10.69
N ALA A 64 6.15 9.29 10.51
CA ALA A 64 6.93 9.13 9.29
C ALA A 64 6.80 7.71 8.74
N TRP A 65 6.64 7.62 7.42
CA TRP A 65 6.60 6.39 6.67
C TRP A 65 7.99 6.00 6.15
N THR A 66 8.29 4.70 6.15
CA THR A 66 9.48 4.11 5.53
C THR A 66 9.13 2.78 4.87
N GLY A 67 9.77 2.49 3.73
CA GLY A 67 9.55 1.26 2.96
C GLY A 67 9.82 1.46 1.47
N VAL A 68 9.78 0.36 0.72
CA VAL A 68 9.96 0.36 -0.74
C VAL A 68 8.73 0.97 -1.40
N GLY A 69 8.92 1.78 -2.44
CA GLY A 69 7.85 2.45 -3.18
C GLY A 69 7.42 3.80 -2.59
N LEU A 70 7.89 4.17 -1.41
CA LEU A 70 7.61 5.50 -0.85
C LEU A 70 8.50 6.56 -1.51
N THR A 71 7.89 7.65 -1.93
CA THR A 71 8.57 8.83 -2.51
C THR A 71 8.76 9.94 -1.48
N SER A 72 8.04 9.85 -0.36
CA SER A 72 8.15 10.78 0.77
C SER A 72 7.88 10.07 2.10
N THR A 73 8.29 10.70 3.21
CA THR A 73 7.94 10.23 4.56
C THR A 73 6.48 10.53 4.94
N SER A 74 5.75 11.27 4.13
CA SER A 74 4.33 11.62 4.34
C SER A 74 3.37 10.47 3.99
N GLY A 75 3.86 9.44 3.28
CA GLY A 75 3.05 8.29 2.86
C GLY A 75 2.69 8.27 1.38
N ASP A 76 3.37 9.09 0.55
CA ASP A 76 3.20 9.03 -0.90
C ASP A 76 3.86 7.77 -1.44
N PHE A 77 3.06 6.82 -1.87
CA PHE A 77 3.48 5.51 -2.37
C PHE A 77 3.28 5.43 -3.89
N ASP A 78 4.31 5.02 -4.61
CA ASP A 78 4.28 4.80 -6.06
C ASP A 78 4.36 3.29 -6.35
N PRO A 79 3.27 2.64 -6.81
CA PRO A 79 3.26 1.23 -7.16
C PRO A 79 4.29 0.87 -8.24
N LEU A 80 4.52 1.75 -9.21
CA LEU A 80 5.50 1.53 -10.26
C LEU A 80 6.93 1.50 -9.71
N LEU A 81 7.25 2.38 -8.77
CA LEU A 81 8.55 2.39 -8.09
C LEU A 81 8.74 1.19 -7.18
N ALA A 82 7.67 0.74 -6.51
CA ALA A 82 7.70 -0.45 -5.65
C ALA A 82 7.94 -1.73 -6.46
N GLY A 83 7.32 -1.83 -7.64
CA GLY A 83 7.29 -3.04 -8.46
C GLY A 83 6.26 -4.05 -7.97
N VAL A 84 5.96 -5.04 -8.83
CA VAL A 84 5.01 -6.12 -8.52
C VAL A 84 5.49 -6.95 -7.32
N GLY A 85 4.58 -7.22 -6.38
CA GLY A 85 4.84 -8.02 -5.18
C GLY A 85 4.26 -7.40 -3.92
N THR A 86 4.54 -8.03 -2.77
CA THR A 86 4.10 -7.55 -1.46
C THR A 86 5.24 -6.83 -0.75
N HIS A 87 4.97 -5.61 -0.32
CA HIS A 87 5.93 -4.70 0.32
C HIS A 87 5.45 -4.37 1.72
N THR A 88 6.36 -4.38 2.71
CA THR A 88 6.05 -3.93 4.06
C THR A 88 6.41 -2.46 4.20
N LEU A 89 5.43 -1.64 4.61
CA LEU A 89 5.62 -0.26 4.97
C LEU A 89 5.54 -0.12 6.49
N TYR A 90 6.40 0.73 7.05
CA TYR A 90 6.45 1.00 8.48
C TYR A 90 6.06 2.44 8.75
N TYR A 91 5.16 2.63 9.70
CA TYR A 91 4.79 3.94 10.23
C TYR A 91 5.35 4.13 11.62
N SER A 92 6.17 5.15 11.81
CA SER A 92 6.77 5.50 13.11
C SER A 92 6.23 6.83 13.62
N TYR A 93 5.95 6.89 14.92
CA TYR A 93 5.50 8.11 15.58
C TYR A 93 6.22 8.30 16.90
N THR A 94 6.61 9.57 17.19
CA THR A 94 7.24 9.99 18.44
C THR A 94 6.34 11.01 19.11
N ASN A 95 5.95 10.75 20.36
CA ASN A 95 5.10 11.66 21.13
C ASN A 95 5.89 12.83 21.75
N SER A 96 5.21 13.74 22.46
CA SER A 96 5.81 14.90 23.12
C SER A 96 6.80 14.55 24.25
N ASN A 97 6.74 13.33 24.77
CA ASN A 97 7.65 12.81 25.79
C ASN A 97 8.87 12.09 25.19
N PHE A 98 9.08 12.20 23.86
CA PHE A 98 10.13 11.54 23.11
C PHE A 98 10.08 10.00 23.13
N CYS A 99 8.93 9.42 23.45
CA CYS A 99 8.69 7.99 23.33
C CYS A 99 8.25 7.68 21.90
N SER A 100 8.92 6.72 21.26
CA SER A 100 8.66 6.33 19.87
C SER A 100 8.08 4.92 19.81
N ASN A 101 7.17 4.70 18.88
CA ASN A 101 6.66 3.39 18.54
C ASN A 101 6.48 3.27 17.03
N VAL A 102 6.37 2.03 16.52
CA VAL A 102 6.24 1.72 15.10
C VAL A 102 5.18 0.65 14.90
N ASP A 103 4.44 0.77 13.81
CA ASP A 103 3.53 -0.25 13.29
C ASP A 103 3.77 -0.44 11.80
N SER A 104 3.26 -1.52 11.21
CA SER A 104 3.46 -1.85 9.81
C SER A 104 2.20 -2.32 9.13
N MET A 105 2.12 -2.06 7.80
CA MET A 105 1.10 -2.59 6.91
C MET A 105 1.74 -3.26 5.71
N LEU A 106 1.01 -4.14 5.05
CA LEU A 106 1.38 -4.72 3.77
C LEU A 106 0.70 -3.97 2.63
N VAL A 107 1.50 -3.68 1.59
CA VAL A 107 1.00 -3.17 0.31
C VAL A 107 1.31 -4.21 -0.75
N THR A 108 0.29 -4.74 -1.41
CA THR A 108 0.45 -5.66 -2.53
C THR A 108 0.28 -4.91 -3.83
N VAL A 109 1.30 -4.97 -4.70
CA VAL A 109 1.24 -4.41 -6.06
C VAL A 109 0.99 -5.54 -7.04
N ASN A 110 -0.18 -5.51 -7.67
CA ASN A 110 -0.61 -6.50 -8.63
C ASN A 110 -0.14 -6.14 -10.05
N PRO A 111 0.31 -7.11 -10.87
CA PRO A 111 0.64 -6.87 -12.27
C PRO A 111 -0.63 -6.59 -13.08
N LEU A 112 -0.48 -5.95 -14.24
CA LEU A 112 -1.56 -5.90 -15.22
C LEU A 112 -1.77 -7.28 -15.84
N PRO A 113 -3.02 -7.64 -16.19
CA PRO A 113 -3.29 -8.86 -16.92
C PRO A 113 -2.63 -8.83 -18.31
N THR A 114 -2.14 -9.96 -18.76
CA THR A 114 -1.68 -10.10 -20.15
C THR A 114 -2.91 -10.30 -21.05
N VAL A 115 -3.10 -9.38 -21.99
CA VAL A 115 -4.22 -9.43 -22.95
C VAL A 115 -3.72 -9.68 -24.37
N ASP A 116 -4.53 -10.36 -25.17
CA ASP A 116 -4.28 -10.60 -26.58
C ASP A 116 -5.59 -10.44 -27.36
N ALA A 117 -5.62 -9.51 -28.28
CA ALA A 117 -6.74 -9.25 -29.19
C ALA A 117 -6.74 -10.17 -30.44
N GLY A 118 -5.70 -10.98 -30.62
CA GLY A 118 -5.49 -11.80 -31.81
C GLY A 118 -4.74 -11.05 -32.93
N ASN A 119 -4.67 -11.68 -34.08
CA ASN A 119 -3.93 -11.15 -35.22
C ASN A 119 -4.77 -10.18 -36.06
N ASP A 120 -4.09 -9.23 -36.73
CA ASP A 120 -4.69 -8.39 -37.75
C ASP A 120 -5.36 -9.24 -38.84
N THR A 121 -6.55 -8.86 -39.24
CA THR A 121 -7.39 -9.63 -40.15
C THR A 121 -7.86 -8.77 -41.31
N ILE A 122 -7.89 -9.36 -42.52
CA ILE A 122 -8.42 -8.72 -43.72
C ILE A 122 -9.81 -9.31 -43.98
N LEU A 123 -10.81 -8.44 -44.08
CA LEU A 123 -12.19 -8.81 -44.36
C LEU A 123 -12.67 -8.14 -45.67
N CYS A 124 -13.59 -8.79 -46.35
CA CYS A 124 -14.31 -8.17 -47.46
C CYS A 124 -15.49 -7.35 -46.92
N ASN A 125 -15.81 -6.23 -47.55
CA ASN A 125 -17.02 -5.46 -47.31
C ASN A 125 -18.24 -6.29 -47.74
N GLN A 126 -18.87 -6.96 -46.76
CA GLN A 126 -20.04 -7.82 -46.96
C GLN A 126 -20.96 -7.77 -45.76
N PRO A 127 -22.27 -8.00 -45.89
CA PRO A 127 -23.16 -8.08 -44.77
C PRO A 127 -22.90 -9.30 -43.89
N GLY A 128 -23.00 -9.14 -42.61
CA GLY A 128 -22.84 -10.16 -41.57
C GLY A 128 -21.67 -9.87 -40.60
N ALA A 129 -21.95 -9.95 -39.32
CA ALA A 129 -20.95 -9.70 -38.29
C ALA A 129 -19.91 -10.84 -38.22
N VAL A 130 -18.68 -10.46 -37.95
CA VAL A 130 -17.55 -11.36 -37.70
C VAL A 130 -17.20 -11.33 -36.23
N GLN A 131 -17.10 -12.51 -35.61
CA GLN A 131 -16.76 -12.63 -34.19
C GLN A 131 -15.25 -12.60 -34.00
N PHE A 132 -14.77 -11.69 -33.14
CA PHE A 132 -13.43 -11.65 -32.60
C PHE A 132 -13.43 -12.17 -31.16
N ASN A 133 -12.37 -12.86 -30.78
CA ASN A 133 -12.20 -13.41 -29.44
C ASN A 133 -10.86 -12.93 -28.86
N GLY A 134 -10.93 -12.18 -27.77
CA GLY A 134 -9.74 -11.78 -27.01
C GLY A 134 -9.42 -12.79 -25.91
N THR A 135 -8.19 -12.74 -25.43
CA THR A 135 -7.69 -13.57 -24.34
C THR A 135 -7.09 -12.69 -23.24
N PRO A 136 -7.43 -12.92 -21.94
CA PRO A 136 -8.36 -13.90 -21.37
C PRO A 136 -9.82 -13.67 -21.79
N ALA A 137 -10.65 -14.71 -21.76
CA ALA A 137 -12.08 -14.56 -22.09
C ALA A 137 -12.82 -13.71 -21.05
N GLY A 138 -13.82 -12.95 -21.47
CA GLY A 138 -14.67 -12.12 -20.59
C GLY A 138 -14.27 -10.64 -20.57
N GLY A 139 -13.34 -10.21 -21.38
CA GLY A 139 -13.04 -8.80 -21.58
C GLY A 139 -14.04 -8.13 -22.51
N THR A 140 -13.76 -6.88 -22.82
CA THR A 140 -14.66 -6.00 -23.59
C THR A 140 -13.93 -5.44 -24.81
N TRP A 141 -14.61 -5.45 -25.96
CA TRP A 141 -14.15 -4.85 -27.19
C TRP A 141 -14.65 -3.42 -27.35
N THR A 142 -13.81 -2.55 -27.91
CA THR A 142 -14.13 -1.19 -28.32
C THR A 142 -13.53 -0.88 -29.68
N GLY A 143 -14.22 -0.06 -30.46
CA GLY A 143 -13.75 0.35 -31.78
C GLY A 143 -14.91 0.70 -32.72
N PRO A 144 -14.61 1.29 -33.90
CA PRO A 144 -15.63 1.54 -34.91
C PRO A 144 -16.22 0.23 -35.43
N ASN A 145 -17.55 0.18 -35.61
CA ASN A 145 -18.29 -0.99 -36.08
C ASN A 145 -18.14 -2.26 -35.22
N MET A 146 -17.65 -2.13 -33.98
CA MET A 146 -17.43 -3.21 -33.02
C MET A 146 -18.39 -3.07 -31.87
N ASN A 147 -19.03 -4.17 -31.47
CA ASN A 147 -19.78 -4.19 -30.22
C ASN A 147 -18.92 -4.72 -29.05
N PRO A 148 -19.31 -4.50 -27.78
CA PRO A 148 -18.56 -4.96 -26.63
C PRO A 148 -18.35 -6.47 -26.54
N ALA A 149 -19.17 -7.28 -27.19
CA ALA A 149 -19.02 -8.73 -27.24
C ALA A 149 -18.02 -9.23 -28.29
N GLY A 150 -17.44 -8.32 -29.10
CA GLY A 150 -16.47 -8.65 -30.13
C GLY A 150 -17.06 -8.96 -31.50
N GLU A 151 -18.32 -8.61 -31.75
CA GLU A 151 -18.89 -8.71 -33.09
C GLU A 151 -18.58 -7.43 -33.87
N PHE A 152 -17.87 -7.59 -34.97
CA PHE A 152 -17.52 -6.53 -35.92
C PHE A 152 -18.38 -6.59 -37.15
N ASP A 153 -18.99 -5.46 -37.54
CA ASP A 153 -19.75 -5.35 -38.78
C ASP A 153 -18.88 -4.76 -39.89
N PRO A 154 -18.47 -5.56 -40.90
CA PRO A 154 -17.56 -5.13 -41.99
C PRO A 154 -18.27 -4.27 -43.05
N THR A 155 -19.21 -3.41 -42.66
CA THR A 155 -19.83 -2.45 -43.56
C THR A 155 -18.97 -1.19 -43.70
N GLY A 156 -18.38 -1.02 -44.86
CA GLY A 156 -17.46 0.08 -45.17
C GLY A 156 -16.06 -0.41 -45.60
N VAL A 157 -15.30 0.49 -46.18
CA VAL A 157 -13.92 0.22 -46.62
C VAL A 157 -12.97 1.11 -45.80
N GLY A 158 -11.87 0.55 -45.32
CA GLY A 158 -10.87 1.26 -44.52
C GLY A 158 -10.14 0.36 -43.57
N ILE A 159 -9.35 0.99 -42.70
CA ILE A 159 -8.69 0.33 -41.56
C ILE A 159 -9.51 0.70 -40.32
N PHE A 160 -9.81 -0.30 -39.53
CA PHE A 160 -10.59 -0.16 -38.29
C PHE A 160 -9.77 -0.71 -37.14
N ASP A 161 -9.43 0.12 -36.17
CA ASP A 161 -8.74 -0.30 -34.96
C ASP A 161 -9.77 -0.80 -33.93
N ALA A 162 -9.56 -2.03 -33.47
CA ALA A 162 -10.34 -2.64 -32.40
C ALA A 162 -9.45 -2.89 -31.19
N VAL A 163 -9.90 -2.48 -30.02
CA VAL A 163 -9.18 -2.64 -28.75
C VAL A 163 -9.92 -3.64 -27.89
N TYR A 164 -9.18 -4.62 -27.37
CA TYR A 164 -9.66 -5.55 -26.36
C TYR A 164 -9.10 -5.18 -25.00
N SER A 165 -9.96 -5.04 -24.01
CA SER A 165 -9.56 -4.80 -22.63
C SER A 165 -10.14 -5.86 -21.69
N PHE A 166 -9.35 -6.23 -20.70
CA PHE A 166 -9.73 -7.22 -19.69
C PHE A 166 -9.35 -6.73 -18.29
N THR A 167 -10.28 -6.87 -17.34
CA THR A 167 -10.05 -6.61 -15.92
C THR A 167 -9.94 -7.93 -15.18
N ASP A 168 -8.85 -8.11 -14.44
CA ASP A 168 -8.60 -9.31 -13.67
C ASP A 168 -9.38 -9.32 -12.33
N PRO A 169 -9.33 -10.42 -11.54
CA PRO A 169 -9.99 -10.49 -10.23
C PRO A 169 -9.46 -9.49 -9.18
N ASN A 170 -8.25 -8.96 -9.36
CA ASN A 170 -7.66 -7.94 -8.48
C ASN A 170 -8.11 -6.52 -8.85
N GLY A 171 -8.88 -6.38 -9.95
CA GLY A 171 -9.34 -5.09 -10.44
C GLY A 171 -8.38 -4.41 -11.43
N CYS A 172 -7.26 -5.03 -11.77
CA CYS A 172 -6.29 -4.47 -12.71
C CYS A 172 -6.76 -4.66 -14.16
N THR A 173 -6.71 -3.58 -14.95
CA THR A 173 -7.21 -3.56 -16.34
C THR A 173 -6.08 -3.31 -17.32
N ASN A 174 -6.06 -4.04 -18.40
CA ASN A 174 -5.16 -3.81 -19.53
C ASN A 174 -5.92 -3.91 -20.84
#